data_20b13d99404778ae7c0c4976ee3643b6
#
_entry.id   20b13d99404778ae7c0c4976ee3643b6
#
_cell.length_a   1.000
_cell.length_b   1.000
_cell.length_c   1.000
_cell.angle_alpha   90.00
_cell.angle_beta   90.00
_cell.angle_gamma   90.00
#
_symmetry.space_group_name_H-M   'P 1'
#
loop_
_entity.id
_entity.type
_entity.pdbx_description
1 polymer ?
#
loop_
_entity_poly.entity_id
_entity_poly.type
_entity_poly.pdbx_seq_one_letter_code
_entity_poly.pdbx_strand_id
1 'polypeptide(L)'
;MVTETAILDALRAVIDPDFHRDIVSLGFVKNVKINDGAVSFTIELTTPACPVRERFRAQAMEAVQVLPGVTSVDVEMTAQQRHAPAPTVALDNIGAVIAVSSCKGGVGKSTVAALLARALQREGLRVGLLDADIYGPSIPTLFNTHHPEVMSLGETFLPVEVDGLPTMSLGYFMGEKPAVMRGPMVSNYVMQLLSNTDWGTLDYLLIDLPPGTGDIQLTLTQRVSFDGAIIVTTPQALSLVDVARGILMFERLEVPVLGVVENMAHFTCDGCGKVHHPFGDSSGALHDRFGLEMLARLPIMPNVHSAATRDAGADIPEFAALADRLHRAVGMRRGDHAGHPEITADAAFITVRWPDGSESRVANRSLRLSCRCALCVHEMSGEPMLDPNTVPEEIHPEEIVPLGNYAVSIAWSDGHSSGIYSWELIRRVADESSSAQCGCGCVSKE
;
A
#
# COMPACT_ATOMS: atom_id res chain seq x y z
N MET A 1 3.93 -22.93 -42.06
CA MET A 1 4.34 -21.59 -41.54
C MET A 1 3.52 -21.29 -40.32
N VAL A 2 4.16 -20.85 -39.26
CA VAL A 2 3.47 -20.41 -38.03
C VAL A 2 2.65 -19.16 -38.35
N THR A 3 1.45 -19.05 -37.83
CA THR A 3 0.55 -17.91 -38.01
C THR A 3 0.35 -17.20 -36.68
N GLU A 4 0.06 -15.90 -36.74
CA GLU A 4 -0.25 -15.11 -35.52
C GLU A 4 -1.41 -15.71 -34.73
N THR A 5 -2.45 -16.19 -35.43
CA THR A 5 -3.59 -16.86 -34.78
C THR A 5 -3.16 -18.10 -33.98
N ALA A 6 -2.26 -18.92 -34.53
CA ALA A 6 -1.77 -20.13 -33.84
C ALA A 6 -0.94 -19.76 -32.59
N ILE A 7 -0.19 -18.65 -32.64
CA ILE A 7 0.56 -18.15 -31.49
C ILE A 7 -0.41 -17.64 -30.39
N LEU A 8 -1.40 -16.82 -30.78
CA LEU A 8 -2.39 -16.32 -29.84
C LEU A 8 -3.22 -17.47 -29.20
N ASP A 9 -3.59 -18.47 -29.99
CA ASP A 9 -4.31 -19.64 -29.46
C ASP A 9 -3.45 -20.46 -28.48
N ALA A 10 -2.17 -20.61 -28.74
CA ALA A 10 -1.25 -21.26 -27.81
C ALA A 10 -1.09 -20.47 -26.50
N LEU A 11 -1.02 -19.13 -26.58
CA LEU A 11 -0.90 -18.24 -25.42
C LEU A 11 -2.16 -18.20 -24.55
N ARG A 12 -3.32 -18.67 -25.01
CA ARG A 12 -4.52 -18.84 -24.19
C ARG A 12 -4.36 -19.88 -23.08
N ALA A 13 -3.34 -20.75 -23.17
CA ALA A 13 -3.00 -21.68 -22.09
C ALA A 13 -2.42 -20.98 -20.84
N VAL A 14 -1.93 -19.76 -21.00
CA VAL A 14 -1.36 -18.97 -19.90
C VAL A 14 -2.48 -18.20 -19.20
N ILE A 15 -2.82 -18.65 -17.99
CA ILE A 15 -3.91 -18.10 -17.19
C ILE A 15 -3.35 -17.16 -16.13
N ASP A 16 -3.90 -15.97 -16.06
CA ASP A 16 -3.61 -15.01 -14.99
C ASP A 16 -4.27 -15.49 -13.67
N PRO A 17 -3.50 -15.68 -12.59
CA PRO A 17 -4.03 -16.19 -11.33
C PRO A 17 -4.96 -15.20 -10.61
N ASP A 18 -4.83 -13.90 -10.89
CA ASP A 18 -5.64 -12.87 -10.24
C ASP A 18 -6.98 -12.66 -10.97
N PHE A 19 -6.95 -12.71 -12.31
CA PHE A 19 -8.14 -12.52 -13.14
C PHE A 19 -8.82 -13.85 -13.53
N HIS A 20 -8.19 -15.01 -13.31
CA HIS A 20 -8.66 -16.32 -13.73
C HIS A 20 -9.05 -16.39 -15.23
N ARG A 21 -8.35 -15.62 -16.06
CA ARG A 21 -8.55 -15.51 -17.51
C ARG A 21 -7.21 -15.60 -18.22
N ASP A 22 -7.26 -16.01 -19.50
CA ASP A 22 -6.05 -16.10 -20.33
C ASP A 22 -5.49 -14.71 -20.68
N ILE A 23 -4.15 -14.60 -20.83
CA ILE A 23 -3.45 -13.34 -21.11
C ILE A 23 -3.82 -12.72 -22.46
N VAL A 24 -4.35 -13.50 -23.42
CA VAL A 24 -4.82 -13.01 -24.73
C VAL A 24 -6.17 -12.32 -24.57
N SER A 25 -7.12 -12.95 -23.87
CA SER A 25 -8.44 -12.36 -23.56
C SER A 25 -8.32 -11.12 -22.65
N LEU A 26 -7.28 -11.01 -21.84
CA LEU A 26 -6.97 -9.83 -21.04
C LEU A 26 -6.29 -8.72 -21.84
N GLY A 27 -5.92 -9.02 -23.10
CA GLY A 27 -5.25 -8.03 -23.97
C GLY A 27 -3.81 -7.72 -23.57
N PHE A 28 -3.15 -8.59 -22.82
CA PHE A 28 -1.77 -8.42 -22.37
C PHE A 28 -0.76 -8.68 -23.48
N VAL A 29 -1.11 -9.52 -24.49
CA VAL A 29 -0.23 -9.84 -25.61
C VAL A 29 -0.27 -8.73 -26.65
N LYS A 30 0.91 -8.16 -26.98
CA LYS A 30 1.10 -7.08 -27.97
C LYS A 30 2.23 -7.41 -28.93
N ASN A 31 2.26 -6.69 -30.04
CA ASN A 31 3.40 -6.63 -30.98
C ASN A 31 3.92 -8.01 -31.44
N VAL A 32 3.01 -8.96 -31.74
CA VAL A 32 3.42 -10.27 -32.25
C VAL A 32 4.08 -10.11 -33.63
N LYS A 33 5.33 -10.60 -33.75
CA LYS A 33 6.10 -10.58 -35.02
C LYS A 33 6.63 -11.97 -35.29
N ILE A 34 6.61 -12.36 -36.57
CA ILE A 34 7.07 -13.67 -37.05
C ILE A 34 8.05 -13.44 -38.18
N ASN A 35 9.30 -13.87 -38.01
CA ASN A 35 10.36 -13.77 -39.04
C ASN A 35 11.04 -15.13 -39.20
N ASP A 36 10.77 -15.84 -40.31
CA ASP A 36 11.39 -17.13 -40.67
C ASP A 36 11.43 -18.15 -39.51
N GLY A 37 10.34 -18.22 -38.73
CA GLY A 37 10.21 -19.13 -37.59
C GLY A 37 10.70 -18.55 -36.25
N ALA A 38 11.36 -17.41 -36.24
CA ALA A 38 11.61 -16.63 -35.03
C ALA A 38 10.36 -15.83 -34.67
N VAL A 39 9.84 -16.05 -33.46
CA VAL A 39 8.63 -15.39 -32.93
C VAL A 39 9.06 -14.41 -31.85
N SER A 40 8.62 -13.17 -31.94
CA SER A 40 8.77 -12.19 -30.85
C SER A 40 7.43 -11.55 -30.53
N PHE A 41 7.17 -11.31 -29.25
CA PHE A 41 5.99 -10.60 -28.77
C PHE A 41 6.22 -9.95 -27.41
N THR A 42 5.38 -8.99 -27.10
CA THR A 42 5.41 -8.26 -25.84
C THR A 42 4.26 -8.72 -24.96
N ILE A 43 4.53 -9.03 -23.69
CA ILE A 43 3.48 -9.19 -22.65
C ILE A 43 3.47 -7.93 -21.81
N GLU A 44 2.41 -7.14 -21.98
CA GLU A 44 2.19 -5.88 -21.27
C GLU A 44 1.39 -6.14 -20.00
N LEU A 45 2.06 -6.21 -18.86
CA LEU A 45 1.44 -6.41 -17.57
C LEU A 45 0.78 -5.12 -17.06
N THR A 46 -0.19 -5.27 -16.16
CA THR A 46 -0.84 -4.13 -15.50
C THR A 46 0.07 -3.43 -14.50
N THR A 47 1.18 -4.08 -14.08
CA THR A 47 2.15 -3.54 -13.14
C THR A 47 3.58 -3.97 -13.43
N PRO A 48 4.58 -3.09 -13.20
CA PRO A 48 5.99 -3.45 -13.25
C PRO A 48 6.39 -4.52 -12.22
N ALA A 49 5.78 -4.49 -11.03
CA ALA A 49 6.08 -5.38 -9.91
C ALA A 49 5.15 -6.62 -9.82
N CYS A 50 4.73 -7.17 -10.96
CA CYS A 50 3.90 -8.36 -10.95
C CYS A 50 4.72 -9.58 -10.48
N PRO A 51 4.38 -10.22 -9.33
CA PRO A 51 5.16 -11.34 -8.77
C PRO A 51 5.12 -12.60 -9.64
N VAL A 52 4.27 -12.63 -10.67
CA VAL A 52 4.15 -13.74 -11.63
C VAL A 52 4.79 -13.44 -12.98
N ARG A 53 5.53 -12.32 -13.13
CA ARG A 53 6.17 -11.86 -14.38
C ARG A 53 6.99 -12.97 -15.04
N GLU A 54 7.94 -13.54 -14.31
CA GLU A 54 8.82 -14.58 -14.81
C GLU A 54 8.06 -15.89 -15.13
N ARG A 55 7.05 -16.20 -14.34
CA ARG A 55 6.17 -17.34 -14.60
C ARG A 55 5.39 -17.16 -15.89
N PHE A 56 4.86 -15.98 -16.17
CA PHE A 56 4.20 -15.67 -17.44
C PHE A 56 5.17 -15.76 -18.61
N ARG A 57 6.36 -15.18 -18.47
CA ARG A 57 7.41 -15.29 -19.49
C ARG A 57 7.73 -16.73 -19.80
N ALA A 58 8.02 -17.55 -18.78
CA ALA A 58 8.36 -18.96 -18.95
C ALA A 58 7.22 -19.75 -19.59
N GLN A 59 5.98 -19.62 -19.10
CA GLN A 59 4.81 -20.30 -19.63
C GLN A 59 4.50 -19.88 -21.07
N ALA A 60 4.63 -18.58 -21.39
CA ALA A 60 4.40 -18.06 -22.73
C ALA A 60 5.47 -18.57 -23.70
N MET A 61 6.74 -18.60 -23.30
CA MET A 61 7.82 -19.18 -24.10
C MET A 61 7.57 -20.65 -24.37
N GLU A 62 7.26 -21.43 -23.35
CA GLU A 62 6.98 -22.87 -23.46
C GLU A 62 5.78 -23.14 -24.40
N ALA A 63 4.69 -22.40 -24.23
CA ALA A 63 3.48 -22.54 -25.05
C ALA A 63 3.73 -22.28 -26.54
N VAL A 64 4.58 -21.31 -26.88
CA VAL A 64 4.87 -20.96 -28.28
C VAL A 64 5.97 -21.81 -28.88
N GLN A 65 6.95 -22.26 -28.09
CA GLN A 65 8.11 -23.01 -28.56
C GLN A 65 7.75 -24.42 -29.08
N VAL A 66 6.64 -25.00 -28.60
CA VAL A 66 6.15 -26.32 -29.09
C VAL A 66 5.41 -26.25 -30.43
N LEU A 67 5.14 -25.07 -30.97
CA LEU A 67 4.43 -24.92 -32.22
C LEU A 67 5.31 -25.35 -33.42
N PRO A 68 4.75 -26.10 -34.40
CA PRO A 68 5.50 -26.55 -35.57
C PRO A 68 5.99 -25.35 -36.39
N GLY A 69 7.31 -25.29 -36.60
CA GLY A 69 7.95 -24.24 -37.43
C GLY A 69 8.44 -23.04 -36.63
N VAL A 70 8.36 -23.04 -35.31
CA VAL A 70 9.03 -22.08 -34.43
C VAL A 70 10.47 -22.51 -34.20
N THR A 71 11.39 -21.62 -34.44
CA THR A 71 12.86 -21.82 -34.27
C THR A 71 13.39 -21.14 -33.03
N SER A 72 12.83 -19.99 -32.66
CA SER A 72 13.15 -19.26 -31.44
C SER A 72 11.95 -18.41 -30.98
N VAL A 73 11.89 -18.15 -29.66
CA VAL A 73 10.86 -17.30 -29.06
C VAL A 73 11.54 -16.24 -28.20
N ASP A 74 11.22 -14.99 -28.46
CA ASP A 74 11.64 -13.86 -27.66
C ASP A 74 10.43 -13.16 -27.04
N VAL A 75 10.41 -13.02 -25.72
CA VAL A 75 9.30 -12.44 -24.99
C VAL A 75 9.79 -11.22 -24.21
N GLU A 76 9.36 -10.07 -24.69
CA GLU A 76 9.58 -8.80 -24.02
C GLU A 76 8.47 -8.57 -22.97
N MET A 77 8.89 -8.34 -21.73
CA MET A 77 7.95 -8.05 -20.65
C MET A 77 7.93 -6.54 -20.40
N THR A 78 6.79 -5.92 -20.66
CA THR A 78 6.59 -4.49 -20.39
C THR A 78 5.47 -4.29 -19.37
N ALA A 79 5.44 -3.12 -18.77
CA ALA A 79 4.33 -2.71 -17.93
C ALA A 79 3.77 -1.40 -18.42
N GLN A 80 2.44 -1.26 -18.39
CA GLN A 80 1.80 0.02 -18.72
C GLN A 80 2.22 1.07 -17.70
N GLN A 81 3.04 2.02 -18.12
CA GLN A 81 3.19 3.30 -17.42
C GLN A 81 1.95 4.13 -17.75
N ARG A 82 0.85 3.91 -17.05
CA ARG A 82 -0.23 4.89 -17.02
C ARG A 82 0.20 5.96 -16.02
N HIS A 83 0.55 7.13 -16.50
CA HIS A 83 0.53 8.31 -15.64
C HIS A 83 -0.88 8.43 -15.08
N ALA A 84 -1.00 8.49 -13.76
CA ALA A 84 -2.26 8.81 -13.14
C ALA A 84 -2.77 10.12 -13.75
N PRO A 85 -4.05 10.23 -14.17
CA PRO A 85 -4.59 11.49 -14.64
C PRO A 85 -4.38 12.54 -13.55
N ALA A 86 -4.06 13.77 -13.96
CA ALA A 86 -3.91 14.87 -13.00
C ALA A 86 -5.16 14.96 -12.11
N PRO A 87 -5.02 15.20 -10.80
CA PRO A 87 -6.14 15.35 -9.88
C PRO A 87 -7.13 16.36 -10.42
N THR A 88 -8.42 16.02 -10.40
CA THR A 88 -9.48 16.87 -10.96
C THR A 88 -10.23 17.69 -9.90
N VAL A 89 -9.98 17.41 -8.61
CA VAL A 89 -10.57 18.13 -7.48
C VAL A 89 -9.49 18.95 -6.81
N ALA A 90 -9.66 20.26 -6.85
CA ALA A 90 -8.83 21.18 -6.10
C ALA A 90 -9.40 21.33 -4.69
N LEU A 91 -8.57 21.10 -3.68
CA LEU A 91 -8.88 21.26 -2.26
C LEU A 91 -7.87 22.25 -1.65
N ASP A 92 -7.75 23.40 -2.29
CA ASP A 92 -6.68 24.40 -2.06
C ASP A 92 -6.67 24.97 -0.62
N ASN A 93 -7.81 24.93 0.06
CA ASN A 93 -7.93 25.40 1.45
C ASN A 93 -7.63 24.31 2.49
N ILE A 94 -7.25 23.12 2.05
CA ILE A 94 -6.97 21.97 2.92
C ILE A 94 -5.48 21.72 2.99
N GLY A 95 -4.95 21.76 4.20
CA GLY A 95 -3.54 21.54 4.46
C GLY A 95 -3.05 20.16 4.00
N ALA A 96 -3.70 19.08 4.41
CA ALA A 96 -3.38 17.72 3.97
C ALA A 96 -4.63 16.85 3.81
N VAL A 97 -4.68 16.06 2.75
CA VAL A 97 -5.76 15.09 2.47
C VAL A 97 -5.22 13.69 2.69
N ILE A 98 -5.78 12.98 3.66
CA ILE A 98 -5.31 11.65 4.09
C ILE A 98 -6.37 10.61 3.80
N ALA A 99 -6.01 9.59 3.04
CA ALA A 99 -6.85 8.41 2.84
C ALA A 99 -6.75 7.45 4.04
N VAL A 100 -7.87 7.04 4.60
CA VAL A 100 -7.94 5.92 5.55
C VAL A 100 -8.55 4.73 4.83
N SER A 101 -7.75 3.69 4.64
CA SER A 101 -8.09 2.54 3.80
C SER A 101 -7.95 1.23 4.56
N SER A 102 -8.61 0.20 4.07
CA SER A 102 -8.43 -1.17 4.54
C SER A 102 -8.65 -2.17 3.41
N CYS A 103 -7.92 -3.27 3.44
CA CYS A 103 -8.05 -4.33 2.43
C CYS A 103 -9.24 -5.25 2.67
N LYS A 104 -9.78 -5.25 3.89
CA LYS A 104 -10.96 -6.05 4.29
C LYS A 104 -11.97 -5.20 5.04
N GLY A 105 -13.24 -5.57 4.93
CA GLY A 105 -14.30 -5.02 5.77
C GLY A 105 -14.20 -5.53 7.22
N GLY A 106 -14.76 -4.77 8.15
CA GLY A 106 -14.87 -5.18 9.56
C GLY A 106 -13.58 -5.01 10.40
N VAL A 107 -12.53 -4.41 9.88
CA VAL A 107 -11.29 -4.14 10.63
C VAL A 107 -11.37 -2.89 11.53
N GLY A 108 -12.48 -2.16 11.52
CA GLY A 108 -12.66 -0.94 12.30
C GLY A 108 -12.08 0.32 11.65
N LYS A 109 -11.93 0.34 10.32
CA LYS A 109 -11.41 1.47 9.54
C LYS A 109 -12.08 2.80 9.88
N SER A 110 -13.41 2.87 9.77
CA SER A 110 -14.20 4.08 10.03
C SER A 110 -14.08 4.55 11.49
N THR A 111 -13.98 3.61 12.44
CA THR A 111 -13.72 3.90 13.84
C THR A 111 -12.34 4.55 14.03
N VAL A 112 -11.31 3.99 13.37
CA VAL A 112 -9.96 4.56 13.40
C VAL A 112 -9.95 5.96 12.78
N ALA A 113 -10.63 6.16 11.64
CA ALA A 113 -10.75 7.46 11.00
C ALA A 113 -11.42 8.50 11.92
N ALA A 114 -12.55 8.14 12.54
CA ALA A 114 -13.29 9.02 13.45
C ALA A 114 -12.47 9.40 14.69
N LEU A 115 -11.85 8.43 15.35
CA LEU A 115 -11.06 8.67 16.56
C LEU A 115 -9.74 9.39 16.27
N LEU A 116 -9.13 9.14 15.13
CA LEU A 116 -7.96 9.91 14.67
C LEU A 116 -8.33 11.36 14.38
N ALA A 117 -9.47 11.62 13.72
CA ALA A 117 -9.96 12.98 13.50
C ALA A 117 -10.14 13.71 14.83
N ARG A 118 -10.70 13.04 15.83
CA ARG A 118 -10.85 13.59 17.19
C ARG A 118 -9.50 13.84 17.87
N ALA A 119 -8.54 12.94 17.73
CA ALA A 119 -7.21 13.12 18.31
C ALA A 119 -6.50 14.34 17.72
N LEU A 120 -6.51 14.49 16.40
CA LEU A 120 -5.96 15.66 15.71
C LEU A 120 -6.67 16.96 16.12
N GLN A 121 -8.00 16.95 16.25
CA GLN A 121 -8.77 18.10 16.71
C GLN A 121 -8.38 18.54 18.13
N ARG A 122 -8.04 17.60 19.02
CA ARG A 122 -7.58 17.91 20.39
C ARG A 122 -6.20 18.55 20.44
N GLU A 123 -5.37 18.28 19.45
CA GLU A 123 -4.09 18.98 19.27
C GLU A 123 -4.28 20.42 18.76
N GLY A 124 -5.53 20.87 18.60
CA GLY A 124 -5.87 22.22 18.15
C GLY A 124 -5.90 22.37 16.63
N LEU A 125 -5.84 21.26 15.89
CA LEU A 125 -5.88 21.26 14.43
C LEU A 125 -7.33 21.32 13.91
N ARG A 126 -7.53 22.01 12.79
CA ARG A 126 -8.81 22.04 12.07
C ARG A 126 -8.90 20.80 11.20
N VAL A 127 -9.80 19.91 11.52
CA VAL A 127 -9.91 18.58 10.88
C VAL A 127 -11.31 18.42 10.32
N GLY A 128 -11.41 17.87 9.10
CA GLY A 128 -12.65 17.40 8.50
C GLY A 128 -12.62 15.89 8.30
N LEU A 129 -13.80 15.28 8.22
CA LEU A 129 -13.96 13.85 8.00
C LEU A 129 -15.03 13.58 6.92
N LEU A 130 -14.61 12.96 5.81
CA LEU A 130 -15.52 12.47 4.77
C LEU A 130 -15.66 10.95 4.88
N ASP A 131 -16.90 10.48 5.00
CA ASP A 131 -17.26 9.06 4.87
C ASP A 131 -17.55 8.75 3.39
N ALA A 132 -16.64 8.05 2.75
CA ALA A 132 -16.76 7.63 1.36
C ALA A 132 -17.24 6.17 1.20
N ASP A 133 -17.55 5.47 2.31
CA ASP A 133 -18.13 4.13 2.29
C ASP A 133 -19.65 4.18 2.15
N ILE A 134 -20.12 4.25 0.92
CA ILE A 134 -21.55 4.39 0.60
C ILE A 134 -22.36 3.14 0.92
N TYR A 135 -21.74 1.97 0.82
CA TYR A 135 -22.43 0.69 1.06
C TYR A 135 -22.63 0.39 2.55
N GLY A 136 -21.82 1.00 3.41
CA GLY A 136 -21.90 0.85 4.85
C GLY A 136 -21.50 2.12 5.59
N PRO A 137 -22.20 3.26 5.34
CA PRO A 137 -21.82 4.53 5.96
C PRO A 137 -21.86 4.39 7.48
N SER A 138 -20.71 4.56 8.10
CA SER A 138 -20.51 4.28 9.52
C SER A 138 -20.41 5.55 10.37
N ILE A 139 -20.03 6.66 9.78
CA ILE A 139 -19.80 7.93 10.49
C ILE A 139 -21.08 8.46 11.16
N PRO A 140 -22.27 8.45 10.51
CA PRO A 140 -23.50 8.85 11.18
C PRO A 140 -23.81 8.04 12.44
N THR A 141 -23.55 6.73 12.40
CA THR A 141 -23.76 5.83 13.53
C THR A 141 -22.73 6.05 14.62
N LEU A 142 -21.44 6.19 14.27
CA LEU A 142 -20.33 6.40 15.21
C LEU A 142 -20.51 7.69 16.03
N PHE A 143 -21.01 8.75 15.39
CA PHE A 143 -21.25 10.04 16.04
C PHE A 143 -22.67 10.23 16.55
N ASN A 144 -23.52 9.19 16.44
CA ASN A 144 -24.94 9.27 16.83
C ASN A 144 -25.70 10.44 16.15
N THR A 145 -25.34 10.72 14.90
CA THR A 145 -25.93 11.79 14.07
C THR A 145 -26.87 11.17 13.04
N HIS A 146 -28.01 10.66 13.53
CA HIS A 146 -29.03 10.08 12.65
C HIS A 146 -29.91 11.19 12.05
N HIS A 147 -29.96 11.26 10.70
CA HIS A 147 -30.79 12.21 9.94
C HIS A 147 -30.57 13.69 10.31
N PRO A 148 -29.35 14.20 10.29
CA PRO A 148 -29.13 15.62 10.46
C PRO A 148 -29.74 16.37 9.26
N GLU A 149 -30.20 17.59 9.47
CA GLU A 149 -30.55 18.47 8.37
C GLU A 149 -29.27 18.93 7.68
N VAL A 150 -28.95 18.33 6.52
CA VAL A 150 -27.86 18.82 5.69
C VAL A 150 -28.32 20.07 4.96
N MET A 151 -27.76 21.20 5.37
CA MET A 151 -28.05 22.49 4.73
C MET A 151 -27.26 22.64 3.43
N SER A 152 -27.86 23.28 2.43
CA SER A 152 -27.18 23.64 1.19
C SER A 152 -27.39 25.11 0.84
N LEU A 153 -26.34 25.75 0.32
CA LEU A 153 -26.38 27.09 -0.26
C LEU A 153 -26.17 26.96 -1.76
N GLY A 154 -27.27 26.85 -2.52
CA GLY A 154 -27.22 26.50 -3.93
C GLY A 154 -26.72 25.08 -4.14
N GLU A 155 -25.61 24.91 -4.85
CA GLU A 155 -24.97 23.59 -5.10
C GLU A 155 -23.96 23.20 -4.01
N THR A 156 -23.69 24.06 -3.05
CA THR A 156 -22.70 23.84 -1.98
C THR A 156 -23.39 23.29 -0.74
N PHE A 157 -22.89 22.18 -0.21
CA PHE A 157 -23.33 21.60 1.04
C PHE A 157 -22.56 22.19 2.22
N LEU A 158 -23.26 22.44 3.32
CA LEU A 158 -22.61 22.73 4.58
C LEU A 158 -22.32 21.40 5.30
N PRO A 159 -21.10 21.19 5.82
CA PRO A 159 -20.79 19.95 6.55
C PRO A 159 -21.64 19.87 7.82
N VAL A 160 -21.93 18.63 8.23
CA VAL A 160 -22.58 18.39 9.52
C VAL A 160 -21.53 18.52 10.61
N GLU A 161 -21.71 19.52 11.47
CA GLU A 161 -20.83 19.77 12.59
C GLU A 161 -21.13 18.83 13.76
N VAL A 162 -20.15 18.02 14.13
CA VAL A 162 -20.25 17.16 15.32
C VAL A 162 -19.19 17.62 16.31
N ASP A 163 -19.61 18.31 17.36
CA ASP A 163 -18.72 18.90 18.38
C ASP A 163 -17.51 19.66 17.78
N GLY A 164 -17.76 20.48 16.77
CA GLY A 164 -16.76 21.27 16.06
C GLY A 164 -15.90 20.45 15.08
N LEU A 165 -16.26 19.20 14.77
CA LEU A 165 -15.69 18.41 13.69
C LEU A 165 -16.62 18.45 12.48
N PRO A 166 -16.27 19.15 11.38
CA PRO A 166 -17.05 19.10 10.14
C PRO A 166 -16.96 17.70 9.53
N THR A 167 -18.13 17.10 9.32
CA THR A 167 -18.29 15.76 8.76
C THR A 167 -19.21 15.77 7.56
N MET A 168 -18.96 14.87 6.60
CA MET A 168 -19.86 14.62 5.48
C MET A 168 -19.94 13.12 5.22
N SER A 169 -21.15 12.63 5.00
CA SER A 169 -21.43 11.23 4.67
C SER A 169 -22.64 11.15 3.77
N LEU A 170 -22.64 10.21 2.82
CA LEU A 170 -23.88 9.93 2.07
C LEU A 170 -24.98 9.39 2.99
N GLY A 171 -24.61 8.78 4.11
CA GLY A 171 -25.54 8.31 5.12
C GLY A 171 -26.44 9.40 5.70
N TYR A 172 -26.03 10.66 5.65
CA TYR A 172 -26.88 11.79 6.07
C TYR A 172 -28.07 12.03 5.14
N PHE A 173 -27.96 11.65 3.87
CA PHE A 173 -29.00 11.87 2.85
C PHE A 173 -29.92 10.65 2.65
N MET A 174 -29.45 9.45 3.01
CA MET A 174 -30.12 8.21 2.58
C MET A 174 -31.16 7.68 3.54
N GLY A 175 -31.17 8.13 4.79
CA GLY A 175 -32.02 7.55 5.81
C GLY A 175 -31.74 6.05 6.05
N GLU A 176 -32.71 5.33 6.59
CA GLU A 176 -32.56 3.88 6.90
C GLU A 176 -32.66 2.95 5.68
N LYS A 177 -32.87 3.48 4.47
CA LYS A 177 -33.03 2.65 3.27
C LYS A 177 -31.66 2.31 2.66
N PRO A 178 -31.37 1.03 2.40
CA PRO A 178 -30.14 0.66 1.72
C PRO A 178 -30.12 1.25 0.31
N ALA A 179 -29.02 1.92 -0.05
CA ALA A 179 -28.84 2.42 -1.39
C ALA A 179 -28.54 1.27 -2.35
N VAL A 180 -29.44 1.03 -3.27
CA VAL A 180 -29.19 0.15 -4.42
C VAL A 180 -28.68 1.04 -5.56
N MET A 181 -27.37 1.32 -5.56
CA MET A 181 -26.74 2.15 -6.59
C MET A 181 -25.69 1.36 -7.35
N ARG A 182 -25.50 1.69 -8.63
CA ARG A 182 -24.43 1.09 -9.46
C ARG A 182 -23.10 1.81 -9.20
N GLY A 183 -21.99 1.07 -9.22
CA GLY A 183 -20.65 1.58 -8.91
C GLY A 183 -20.27 2.94 -9.52
N PRO A 184 -20.46 3.20 -10.83
CA PRO A 184 -20.14 4.49 -11.44
C PRO A 184 -20.96 5.67 -10.89
N MET A 185 -22.22 5.45 -10.48
CA MET A 185 -23.04 6.48 -9.86
C MET A 185 -22.52 6.81 -8.46
N VAL A 186 -22.11 5.78 -7.73
CA VAL A 186 -21.58 5.89 -6.37
C VAL A 186 -20.32 6.76 -6.35
N SER A 187 -19.37 6.49 -7.24
CA SER A 187 -18.14 7.29 -7.34
C SER A 187 -18.43 8.77 -7.63
N ASN A 188 -19.42 9.06 -8.48
CA ASN A 188 -19.81 10.44 -8.77
C ASN A 188 -20.43 11.14 -7.56
N TYR A 189 -21.27 10.45 -6.77
CA TYR A 189 -21.83 11.03 -5.55
C TYR A 189 -20.75 11.34 -4.50
N VAL A 190 -19.81 10.43 -4.28
CA VAL A 190 -18.70 10.72 -3.35
C VAL A 190 -17.88 11.92 -3.82
N MET A 191 -17.62 12.00 -5.13
CA MET A 191 -16.92 13.16 -5.71
C MET A 191 -17.69 14.45 -5.51
N GLN A 192 -19.02 14.44 -5.68
CA GLN A 192 -19.87 15.59 -5.41
C GLN A 192 -19.86 15.99 -3.93
N LEU A 193 -19.96 15.02 -3.02
CA LEU A 193 -19.86 15.28 -1.58
C LEU A 193 -18.51 15.91 -1.22
N LEU A 194 -17.43 15.43 -1.81
CA LEU A 194 -16.10 15.96 -1.55
C LEU A 194 -15.94 17.39 -2.09
N SER A 195 -16.29 17.60 -3.38
CA SER A 195 -16.04 18.87 -4.07
C SER A 195 -17.07 19.96 -3.76
N ASN A 196 -18.31 19.59 -3.45
CA ASN A 196 -19.40 20.54 -3.21
C ASN A 196 -19.63 20.81 -1.72
N THR A 197 -18.87 20.21 -0.81
CA THR A 197 -18.93 20.56 0.61
C THR A 197 -18.02 21.76 0.89
N ASP A 198 -18.57 22.76 1.58
CA ASP A 198 -17.80 23.87 2.10
C ASP A 198 -17.01 23.44 3.35
N TRP A 199 -15.83 22.90 3.11
CA TRP A 199 -14.92 22.45 4.18
C TRP A 199 -14.28 23.62 4.94
N GLY A 200 -14.38 24.86 4.43
CA GLY A 200 -13.63 26.00 4.94
C GLY A 200 -12.11 25.75 4.86
N THR A 201 -11.37 26.30 5.81
CA THR A 201 -9.92 26.08 5.90
C THR A 201 -9.62 24.97 6.90
N LEU A 202 -9.04 23.87 6.45
CA LEU A 202 -8.67 22.72 7.27
C LEU A 202 -7.16 22.51 7.26
N ASP A 203 -6.64 21.99 8.36
CA ASP A 203 -5.26 21.48 8.44
C ASP A 203 -5.20 20.05 7.91
N TYR A 204 -6.25 19.25 8.18
CA TYR A 204 -6.41 17.89 7.69
C TYR A 204 -7.84 17.60 7.20
N LEU A 205 -7.97 16.89 6.08
CA LEU A 205 -9.20 16.20 5.68
C LEU A 205 -8.91 14.71 5.65
N LEU A 206 -9.56 13.95 6.54
CA LEU A 206 -9.52 12.49 6.52
C LEU A 206 -10.64 11.98 5.62
N ILE A 207 -10.31 11.08 4.70
CA ILE A 207 -11.28 10.42 3.82
C ILE A 207 -11.34 8.94 4.16
N ASP A 208 -12.43 8.51 4.78
CA ASP A 208 -12.71 7.11 5.10
C ASP A 208 -13.14 6.37 3.85
N LEU A 209 -12.23 5.66 3.20
CA LEU A 209 -12.47 4.97 1.93
C LEU A 209 -13.27 3.67 2.13
N PRO A 210 -14.04 3.19 1.14
CA PRO A 210 -14.66 1.87 1.21
C PRO A 210 -13.60 0.77 1.35
N PRO A 211 -13.94 -0.40 1.94
CA PRO A 211 -12.97 -1.49 2.09
C PRO A 211 -12.61 -2.15 0.75
N GLY A 212 -11.43 -2.75 0.68
CA GLY A 212 -10.94 -3.47 -0.49
C GLY A 212 -10.14 -2.59 -1.47
N THR A 213 -10.11 -2.99 -2.73
CA THR A 213 -9.38 -2.31 -3.83
C THR A 213 -10.30 -2.11 -5.05
N GLY A 214 -11.58 -1.80 -4.79
CA GLY A 214 -12.61 -1.70 -5.82
C GLY A 214 -12.61 -0.38 -6.59
N ASP A 215 -13.50 -0.29 -7.58
CA ASP A 215 -13.61 0.83 -8.52
C ASP A 215 -13.79 2.20 -7.86
N ILE A 216 -14.47 2.26 -6.71
CA ILE A 216 -14.71 3.52 -5.98
C ILE A 216 -13.40 4.04 -5.41
N GLN A 217 -12.63 3.17 -4.73
CA GLN A 217 -11.30 3.53 -4.23
C GLN A 217 -10.40 4.01 -5.36
N LEU A 218 -10.33 3.25 -6.46
CA LEU A 218 -9.53 3.61 -7.63
C LEU A 218 -9.94 4.96 -8.20
N THR A 219 -11.25 5.22 -8.34
CA THR A 219 -11.76 6.49 -8.88
C THR A 219 -11.40 7.67 -7.98
N LEU A 220 -11.60 7.53 -6.66
CA LEU A 220 -11.23 8.58 -5.70
C LEU A 220 -9.73 8.86 -5.72
N THR A 221 -8.92 7.81 -5.67
CA THR A 221 -7.46 7.93 -5.64
C THR A 221 -6.90 8.52 -6.93
N GLN A 222 -7.57 8.34 -8.06
CA GLN A 222 -7.19 8.95 -9.35
C GLN A 222 -7.59 10.43 -9.48
N ARG A 223 -8.64 10.85 -8.77
CA ARG A 223 -9.24 12.17 -8.95
C ARG A 223 -8.92 13.14 -7.82
N VAL A 224 -8.49 12.65 -6.68
CA VAL A 224 -8.15 13.43 -5.48
C VAL A 224 -6.64 13.37 -5.28
N SER A 225 -6.03 14.52 -5.02
CA SER A 225 -4.63 14.58 -4.61
C SER A 225 -4.54 14.22 -3.13
N PHE A 226 -4.06 13.02 -2.82
CA PHE A 226 -3.80 12.60 -1.45
C PHE A 226 -2.36 12.90 -1.05
N ASP A 227 -2.16 13.52 0.10
CA ASP A 227 -0.85 13.68 0.72
C ASP A 227 -0.32 12.36 1.31
N GLY A 228 -1.21 11.40 1.53
CA GLY A 228 -0.85 10.05 1.92
C GLY A 228 -2.03 9.17 2.27
N ALA A 229 -1.74 7.88 2.48
CA ALA A 229 -2.71 6.87 2.89
C ALA A 229 -2.27 6.15 4.16
N ILE A 230 -3.22 5.86 5.05
CA ILE A 230 -3.07 4.98 6.21
C ILE A 230 -3.79 3.68 5.90
N ILE A 231 -3.14 2.54 6.14
CA ILE A 231 -3.76 1.23 5.97
C ILE A 231 -4.15 0.67 7.34
N VAL A 232 -5.46 0.48 7.56
CA VAL A 232 -5.99 -0.13 8.78
C VAL A 232 -6.16 -1.63 8.57
N THR A 233 -5.61 -2.42 9.50
CA THR A 233 -5.70 -3.87 9.50
C THR A 233 -5.93 -4.41 10.90
N THR A 234 -6.08 -5.72 11.06
CA THR A 234 -6.12 -6.43 12.36
C THR A 234 -5.13 -7.59 12.33
N PRO A 235 -4.67 -8.10 13.48
CA PRO A 235 -3.76 -9.24 13.49
C PRO A 235 -4.28 -10.47 12.72
N GLN A 236 -5.60 -10.70 12.74
CA GLN A 236 -6.25 -11.78 11.97
C GLN A 236 -6.31 -11.52 10.45
N ALA A 237 -6.50 -10.25 10.09
CA ALA A 237 -6.62 -9.83 8.69
C ALA A 237 -5.26 -9.69 8.00
N LEU A 238 -4.18 -9.92 8.71
CA LEU A 238 -2.82 -9.99 8.21
C LEU A 238 -2.58 -11.21 7.29
N SER A 239 -3.48 -11.42 6.35
CA SER A 239 -3.04 -11.97 5.09
C SER A 239 -2.10 -10.92 4.49
N LEU A 240 -0.80 -11.14 4.61
CA LEU A 240 0.24 -10.28 4.03
C LEU A 240 -0.04 -9.99 2.55
N VAL A 241 -0.74 -10.88 1.87
CA VAL A 241 -1.21 -10.74 0.49
C VAL A 241 -2.24 -9.63 0.34
N ASP A 242 -3.21 -9.51 1.24
CA ASP A 242 -4.25 -8.48 1.11
C ASP A 242 -3.70 -7.08 1.42
N VAL A 243 -2.87 -6.97 2.46
CA VAL A 243 -2.19 -5.70 2.77
C VAL A 243 -1.27 -5.28 1.61
N ALA A 244 -0.52 -6.24 1.03
CA ALA A 244 0.30 -5.99 -0.15
C ALA A 244 -0.51 -5.44 -1.33
N ARG A 245 -1.70 -5.99 -1.58
CA ARG A 245 -2.61 -5.47 -2.64
C ARG A 245 -3.02 -4.03 -2.41
N GLY A 246 -3.34 -3.66 -1.17
CA GLY A 246 -3.67 -2.28 -0.81
C GLY A 246 -2.50 -1.32 -1.01
N ILE A 247 -1.31 -1.72 -0.58
CA ILE A 247 -0.07 -0.96 -0.76
C ILE A 247 0.21 -0.74 -2.24
N LEU A 248 0.22 -1.82 -3.04
CA LEU A 248 0.47 -1.78 -4.48
C LEU A 248 -0.57 -0.93 -5.23
N MET A 249 -1.81 -0.87 -4.76
CA MET A 249 -2.83 0.01 -5.35
C MET A 249 -2.45 1.48 -5.16
N PHE A 250 -2.11 1.90 -3.94
CA PHE A 250 -1.72 3.28 -3.67
C PHE A 250 -0.44 3.67 -4.39
N GLU A 251 0.54 2.77 -4.47
CA GLU A 251 1.78 2.99 -5.22
C GLU A 251 1.53 3.22 -6.71
N ARG A 252 0.67 2.40 -7.33
CA ARG A 252 0.30 2.59 -8.75
C ARG A 252 -0.34 3.94 -9.04
N LEU A 253 -0.94 4.54 -8.04
CA LEU A 253 -1.63 5.82 -8.12
C LEU A 253 -0.79 6.96 -7.55
N GLU A 254 0.50 6.69 -7.29
CA GLU A 254 1.48 7.64 -6.76
C GLU A 254 1.03 8.27 -5.42
N VAL A 255 0.15 7.58 -4.67
CA VAL A 255 -0.25 7.99 -3.31
C VAL A 255 0.64 7.29 -2.29
N PRO A 256 1.38 8.07 -1.51
CA PRO A 256 2.29 7.52 -0.53
C PRO A 256 1.55 6.82 0.62
N VAL A 257 1.96 5.59 0.96
CA VAL A 257 1.50 4.93 2.18
C VAL A 257 2.34 5.45 3.35
N LEU A 258 1.68 6.14 4.28
CA LEU A 258 2.33 6.75 5.46
C LEU A 258 2.66 5.70 6.53
N GLY A 259 1.91 4.61 6.55
CA GLY A 259 2.12 3.50 7.45
C GLY A 259 0.85 2.69 7.71
N VAL A 260 0.95 1.77 8.66
CA VAL A 260 -0.09 0.81 9.00
C VAL A 260 -0.59 1.04 10.44
N VAL A 261 -1.90 0.92 10.62
CA VAL A 261 -2.56 0.89 11.92
C VAL A 261 -3.11 -0.51 12.15
N GLU A 262 -2.55 -1.21 13.13
CA GLU A 262 -3.05 -2.50 13.58
C GLU A 262 -4.13 -2.30 14.63
N ASN A 263 -5.38 -2.41 14.24
CA ASN A 263 -6.51 -2.30 15.15
C ASN A 263 -6.82 -3.66 15.82
N MET A 264 -7.44 -3.64 16.99
CA MET A 264 -7.76 -4.85 17.78
C MET A 264 -6.52 -5.69 18.12
N ALA A 265 -5.36 -5.07 18.28
CA ALA A 265 -4.09 -5.74 18.51
C ALA A 265 -4.03 -6.45 19.86
N HIS A 266 -4.66 -5.89 20.88
CA HIS A 266 -4.66 -6.41 22.23
C HIS A 266 -5.89 -5.93 23.01
N PHE A 267 -6.11 -6.50 24.18
CA PHE A 267 -6.97 -5.92 25.21
C PHE A 267 -6.32 -6.03 26.58
N THR A 268 -6.60 -5.06 27.43
CA THR A 268 -6.16 -5.09 28.82
C THR A 268 -7.31 -5.58 29.69
N CYS A 269 -7.07 -6.61 30.51
CA CYS A 269 -8.09 -7.15 31.41
C CYS A 269 -8.40 -6.16 32.54
N ASP A 270 -9.64 -5.74 32.67
CA ASP A 270 -10.08 -4.79 33.70
C ASP A 270 -9.88 -5.34 35.13
N GLY A 271 -9.89 -6.67 35.30
CA GLY A 271 -9.77 -7.30 36.59
C GLY A 271 -8.34 -7.45 37.10
N CYS A 272 -7.35 -7.63 36.22
CA CYS A 272 -5.96 -7.91 36.64
C CYS A 272 -4.91 -7.06 35.93
N GLY A 273 -5.29 -6.19 35.01
CA GLY A 273 -4.38 -5.33 34.23
C GLY A 273 -3.49 -6.07 33.22
N LYS A 274 -3.66 -7.38 33.05
CA LYS A 274 -2.85 -8.16 32.12
C LYS A 274 -3.26 -7.86 30.67
N VAL A 275 -2.28 -7.62 29.82
CA VAL A 275 -2.46 -7.48 28.38
C VAL A 275 -2.57 -8.85 27.72
N HIS A 276 -3.57 -9.01 26.87
CA HIS A 276 -3.84 -10.22 26.10
C HIS A 276 -3.85 -9.91 24.60
N HIS A 277 -3.31 -10.83 23.80
CA HIS A 277 -3.30 -10.77 22.34
C HIS A 277 -4.20 -11.88 21.77
N PRO A 278 -5.54 -11.68 21.70
CA PRO A 278 -6.47 -12.75 21.36
C PRO A 278 -6.31 -13.22 19.91
N PHE A 279 -5.70 -12.42 19.07
CA PHE A 279 -5.48 -12.69 17.66
C PHE A 279 -4.00 -12.92 17.30
N GLY A 280 -3.17 -13.18 18.30
CA GLY A 280 -1.73 -13.31 18.14
C GLY A 280 -0.98 -11.99 18.18
N ASP A 281 0.34 -12.08 18.13
CA ASP A 281 1.23 -10.92 18.03
C ASP A 281 1.88 -10.94 16.64
N SER A 282 1.47 -10.01 15.79
CA SER A 282 1.97 -9.85 14.43
C SER A 282 3.05 -8.77 14.33
N SER A 283 3.58 -8.34 15.48
CA SER A 283 4.55 -7.25 15.56
C SER A 283 5.76 -7.52 14.65
N GLY A 284 5.98 -6.63 13.72
CA GLY A 284 7.17 -6.62 12.86
C GLY A 284 6.97 -7.20 11.45
N ALA A 285 6.05 -8.16 11.22
CA ALA A 285 5.94 -8.82 9.93
C ALA A 285 5.68 -7.87 8.73
N LEU A 286 4.88 -6.83 8.94
CA LEU A 286 4.61 -5.81 7.91
C LEU A 286 5.78 -4.85 7.72
N HIS A 287 6.40 -4.42 8.82
CA HIS A 287 7.58 -3.58 8.79
C HIS A 287 8.76 -4.32 8.14
N ASP A 288 9.01 -5.56 8.55
CA ASP A 288 10.10 -6.38 8.03
C ASP A 288 9.93 -6.71 6.53
N ARG A 289 8.70 -6.82 6.06
CA ARG A 289 8.41 -7.20 4.67
C ARG A 289 8.28 -6.02 3.72
N PHE A 290 7.66 -4.93 4.15
CA PHE A 290 7.31 -3.79 3.29
C PHE A 290 8.04 -2.51 3.66
N GLY A 291 8.78 -2.47 4.76
CA GLY A 291 9.43 -1.26 5.27
C GLY A 291 8.45 -0.19 5.74
N LEU A 292 7.16 -0.56 5.93
CA LEU A 292 6.14 0.38 6.36
C LEU A 292 6.19 0.59 7.87
N GLU A 293 6.09 1.84 8.28
CA GLU A 293 6.01 2.18 9.69
C GLU A 293 4.69 1.68 10.30
N MET A 294 4.79 1.06 11.48
CA MET A 294 3.64 0.77 12.33
C MET A 294 3.25 2.04 13.07
N LEU A 295 2.24 2.76 12.54
CA LEU A 295 1.80 4.02 13.14
C LEU A 295 1.15 3.83 14.50
N ALA A 296 0.36 2.76 14.68
CA ALA A 296 -0.22 2.42 15.97
C ALA A 296 -0.63 0.95 16.05
N ARG A 297 -0.65 0.44 17.28
CA ARG A 297 -1.31 -0.82 17.67
C ARG A 297 -2.41 -0.48 18.67
N LEU A 298 -3.66 -0.55 18.18
CA LEU A 298 -4.82 -0.09 18.93
C LEU A 298 -5.46 -1.25 19.71
N PRO A 299 -5.94 -1.00 20.94
CA PRO A 299 -6.61 -2.01 21.73
C PRO A 299 -8.01 -2.35 21.19
N ILE A 300 -8.55 -3.49 21.63
CA ILE A 300 -9.98 -3.78 21.52
C ILE A 300 -10.70 -2.87 22.50
N MET A 301 -11.59 -2.03 21.97
CA MET A 301 -12.36 -1.05 22.74
C MET A 301 -13.82 -1.47 22.84
N PRO A 302 -14.32 -1.85 24.03
CA PRO A 302 -15.71 -2.29 24.21
C PRO A 302 -16.74 -1.17 23.93
N ASN A 303 -16.39 0.08 24.19
CA ASN A 303 -17.29 1.23 24.16
C ASN A 303 -16.92 2.25 23.06
N VAL A 304 -16.70 1.78 21.85
CA VAL A 304 -16.26 2.62 20.71
C VAL A 304 -17.22 3.79 20.45
N HIS A 305 -18.54 3.56 20.53
CA HIS A 305 -19.53 4.62 20.27
C HIS A 305 -19.44 5.78 21.29
N SER A 306 -19.17 5.48 22.55
CA SER A 306 -18.95 6.54 23.53
C SER A 306 -17.58 7.23 23.35
N ALA A 307 -16.59 6.53 22.82
CA ALA A 307 -15.27 7.10 22.53
C ALA A 307 -15.26 8.07 21.34
N ALA A 308 -16.19 7.96 20.42
CA ALA A 308 -16.31 8.87 19.27
C ALA A 308 -16.94 10.23 19.66
N THR A 309 -17.65 10.32 20.78
CA THR A 309 -18.13 11.59 21.32
C THR A 309 -17.01 12.39 21.99
N ARG A 310 -17.14 13.73 22.03
CA ARG A 310 -16.09 14.65 22.46
C ARG A 310 -15.49 14.35 23.83
N ASP A 311 -16.34 13.91 24.77
CA ASP A 311 -15.95 13.75 26.17
C ASP A 311 -15.37 12.37 26.52
N ALA A 312 -15.71 11.34 25.76
CA ALA A 312 -15.36 9.96 26.10
C ALA A 312 -14.13 9.41 25.35
N GLY A 313 -13.80 9.97 24.19
CA GLY A 313 -12.58 9.61 23.45
C GLY A 313 -11.32 10.33 23.95
N ALA A 314 -11.43 11.10 25.07
CA ALA A 314 -10.39 12.00 25.56
C ALA A 314 -9.10 11.28 25.99
N ASP A 315 -9.19 10.03 26.39
CA ASP A 315 -8.12 9.35 27.13
C ASP A 315 -7.64 8.04 26.50
N ILE A 316 -7.60 7.96 25.17
CA ILE A 316 -6.97 6.82 24.51
C ILE A 316 -5.59 7.26 24.03
N PRO A 317 -4.53 7.00 24.82
CA PRO A 317 -3.17 7.48 24.53
C PRO A 317 -2.65 7.03 23.17
N GLU A 318 -3.12 5.88 22.68
CA GLU A 318 -2.72 5.30 21.40
C GLU A 318 -3.17 6.17 20.22
N PHE A 319 -4.31 6.85 20.33
CA PHE A 319 -4.77 7.77 19.27
C PHE A 319 -4.02 9.09 19.27
N ALA A 320 -3.62 9.61 20.43
CA ALA A 320 -2.74 10.76 20.52
C ALA A 320 -1.36 10.43 19.89
N ALA A 321 -0.81 9.27 20.21
CA ALA A 321 0.43 8.80 19.61
C ALA A 321 0.30 8.57 18.09
N LEU A 322 -0.86 8.10 17.62
CA LEU A 322 -1.15 7.94 16.20
C LEU A 322 -1.19 9.30 15.48
N ALA A 323 -1.87 10.30 16.08
CA ALA A 323 -1.97 11.65 15.55
C ALA A 323 -0.58 12.29 15.41
N ASP A 324 0.26 12.22 16.44
CA ASP A 324 1.64 12.72 16.41
C ASP A 324 2.48 12.03 15.32
N ARG A 325 2.42 10.71 15.19
CA ARG A 325 3.14 9.96 14.14
C ARG A 325 2.64 10.30 12.74
N LEU A 326 1.32 10.44 12.55
CA LEU A 326 0.76 10.90 11.29
C LEU A 326 1.29 12.29 10.93
N HIS A 327 1.24 13.23 11.89
CA HIS A 327 1.72 14.58 11.69
C HIS A 327 3.19 14.62 11.28
N ARG A 328 4.03 13.82 11.94
CA ARG A 328 5.46 13.68 11.56
C ARG A 328 5.63 13.07 10.18
N ALA A 329 4.88 12.01 9.84
CA ALA A 329 4.97 11.35 8.55
C ALA A 329 4.59 12.30 7.40
N VAL A 330 3.55 13.12 7.57
CA VAL A 330 3.15 14.15 6.60
C VAL A 330 4.20 15.28 6.55
N GLY A 331 4.71 15.73 7.69
CA GLY A 331 5.71 16.79 7.79
C GLY A 331 7.04 16.41 7.16
N MET A 332 7.54 15.20 7.42
CA MET A 332 8.76 14.69 6.80
C MET A 332 8.64 14.65 5.28
N ARG A 333 7.50 14.23 4.73
CA ARG A 333 7.29 14.21 3.27
C ARG A 333 7.21 15.58 2.63
N ARG A 334 6.69 16.57 3.32
CA ARG A 334 6.67 17.96 2.84
C ARG A 334 8.04 18.64 2.94
N GLY A 335 8.86 18.18 3.91
CA GLY A 335 10.27 18.54 4.00
C GLY A 335 11.16 17.80 2.98
N ASP A 336 10.75 16.60 2.59
CA ASP A 336 11.44 15.70 1.64
C ASP A 336 11.19 16.05 0.14
N HIS A 337 11.06 17.29 -0.23
CA HIS A 337 11.50 17.70 -1.57
C HIS A 337 13.04 17.61 -1.74
N ALA A 338 13.74 17.14 -0.72
CA ALA A 338 15.13 16.71 -0.77
C ALA A 338 15.19 15.22 -1.19
N GLY A 339 15.30 14.97 -2.47
CA GLY A 339 15.69 13.77 -3.20
C GLY A 339 15.40 12.38 -2.62
N HIS A 340 14.89 11.49 -3.47
CA HIS A 340 14.87 10.04 -3.17
C HIS A 340 16.31 9.51 -3.04
N PRO A 341 16.56 8.45 -2.24
CA PRO A 341 17.84 7.76 -2.26
C PRO A 341 18.17 7.32 -3.69
N GLU A 342 19.35 7.67 -4.17
CA GLU A 342 19.84 7.20 -5.46
C GLU A 342 20.49 5.84 -5.29
N ILE A 343 20.03 4.85 -6.05
CA ILE A 343 20.56 3.49 -6.01
C ILE A 343 21.30 3.17 -7.30
N THR A 344 22.49 2.64 -7.17
CA THR A 344 23.30 2.14 -8.27
C THR A 344 23.84 0.76 -7.89
N ALA A 345 24.13 -0.05 -8.90
CA ALA A 345 24.68 -1.38 -8.66
C ALA A 345 25.85 -1.66 -9.62
N ASP A 346 26.81 -2.40 -9.13
CA ASP A 346 27.87 -3.02 -9.91
C ASP A 346 27.80 -4.56 -9.77
N ALA A 347 28.73 -5.27 -10.35
CA ALA A 347 28.77 -6.73 -10.32
C ALA A 347 28.84 -7.34 -8.89
N ALA A 348 29.30 -6.58 -7.90
CA ALA A 348 29.54 -7.07 -6.55
C ALA A 348 28.77 -6.35 -5.46
N PHE A 349 28.39 -5.08 -5.70
CA PHE A 349 27.81 -4.22 -4.68
C PHE A 349 26.62 -3.41 -5.21
N ILE A 350 25.68 -3.15 -4.32
CA ILE A 350 24.68 -2.09 -4.43
C ILE A 350 25.16 -0.91 -3.59
N THR A 351 25.12 0.28 -4.18
CA THR A 351 25.48 1.55 -3.53
C THR A 351 24.24 2.43 -3.48
N VAL A 352 23.90 2.92 -2.29
CA VAL A 352 22.80 3.84 -2.05
C VAL A 352 23.35 5.15 -1.54
N ARG A 353 23.10 6.25 -2.27
CA ARG A 353 23.37 7.61 -1.84
C ARG A 353 22.12 8.20 -1.22
N TRP A 354 22.20 8.53 0.06
CA TRP A 354 21.08 9.04 0.84
C TRP A 354 20.88 10.55 0.65
N PRO A 355 19.67 11.08 0.88
CA PRO A 355 19.41 12.52 0.79
C PRO A 355 20.25 13.37 1.78
N ASP A 356 20.68 12.80 2.88
CA ASP A 356 21.57 13.45 3.86
C ASP A 356 23.03 13.56 3.38
N GLY A 357 23.33 13.08 2.16
CA GLY A 357 24.66 13.04 1.57
C GLY A 357 25.52 11.86 2.02
N SER A 358 25.04 11.02 2.92
CA SER A 358 25.73 9.78 3.29
C SER A 358 25.60 8.73 2.18
N GLU A 359 26.51 7.75 2.18
CA GLU A 359 26.52 6.65 1.22
C GLU A 359 26.60 5.32 1.97
N SER A 360 25.76 4.36 1.57
CA SER A 360 25.80 2.98 2.05
C SER A 360 26.16 2.05 0.91
N ARG A 361 27.08 1.13 1.17
CA ARG A 361 27.51 0.11 0.20
C ARG A 361 27.30 -1.28 0.78
N VAL A 362 26.55 -2.12 0.07
CA VAL A 362 26.18 -3.46 0.52
C VAL A 362 26.54 -4.49 -0.55
N ALA A 363 27.16 -5.61 -0.13
CA ALA A 363 27.44 -6.70 -1.05
C ALA A 363 26.17 -7.32 -1.60
N ASN A 364 26.09 -7.56 -2.91
CA ASN A 364 24.91 -8.12 -3.58
C ASN A 364 24.42 -9.39 -2.89
N ARG A 365 25.35 -10.31 -2.57
CA ARG A 365 25.02 -11.58 -1.92
C ARG A 365 24.45 -11.37 -0.50
N SER A 366 25.00 -10.46 0.28
CA SER A 366 24.50 -10.14 1.62
C SER A 366 23.08 -9.61 1.57
N LEU A 367 22.81 -8.70 0.63
CA LEU A 367 21.47 -8.16 0.44
C LEU A 367 20.49 -9.23 -0.07
N ARG A 368 20.90 -10.08 -1.04
CA ARG A 368 20.08 -11.18 -1.52
C ARG A 368 19.70 -12.18 -0.40
N LEU A 369 20.65 -12.50 0.48
CA LEU A 369 20.42 -13.38 1.63
C LEU A 369 19.52 -12.76 2.70
N SER A 370 19.42 -11.44 2.77
CA SER A 370 18.52 -10.74 3.69
C SER A 370 17.07 -10.66 3.22
N CYS A 371 16.73 -11.24 2.07
CA CYS A 371 15.39 -11.22 1.50
C CYS A 371 14.33 -11.78 2.46
N ARG A 372 13.23 -11.04 2.64
CA ARG A 372 12.12 -11.37 3.55
C ARG A 372 10.85 -11.80 2.84
N CYS A 373 10.90 -12.13 1.54
CA CYS A 373 9.70 -12.58 0.82
C CYS A 373 9.27 -13.99 1.27
N ALA A 374 8.02 -14.36 0.92
CA ALA A 374 7.43 -15.65 1.28
C ALA A 374 8.17 -16.89 0.75
N LEU A 375 9.03 -16.72 -0.26
CA LEU A 375 9.88 -17.79 -0.77
C LEU A 375 11.18 -17.97 0.02
N CYS A 376 11.60 -16.91 0.74
CA CYS A 376 12.87 -16.90 1.48
C CYS A 376 12.67 -17.07 2.99
N VAL A 377 11.48 -16.73 3.52
CA VAL A 377 11.18 -16.81 4.95
C VAL A 377 9.77 -17.36 5.12
N HIS A 378 9.61 -18.32 6.02
CA HIS A 378 8.30 -18.91 6.33
C HIS A 378 7.40 -17.90 7.02
N GLU A 379 6.21 -17.64 6.44
CA GLU A 379 5.32 -16.55 6.86
C GLU A 379 4.85 -16.63 8.32
N MET A 380 4.65 -17.84 8.84
CA MET A 380 4.09 -18.04 10.19
C MET A 380 5.15 -18.20 11.27
N SER A 381 6.28 -18.81 10.97
CA SER A 381 7.34 -19.09 11.97
C SER A 381 8.50 -18.10 11.91
N GLY A 382 8.63 -17.32 10.82
CA GLY A 382 9.79 -16.45 10.60
C GLY A 382 11.10 -17.20 10.31
N GLU A 383 11.04 -18.52 10.14
CA GLU A 383 12.24 -19.34 9.90
C GLU A 383 12.75 -19.14 8.46
N PRO A 384 14.08 -19.04 8.27
CA PRO A 384 14.68 -18.93 6.95
C PRO A 384 14.39 -20.20 6.12
N MET A 385 13.84 -20.03 4.93
CA MET A 385 13.61 -21.09 3.96
C MET A 385 14.65 -21.09 2.84
N LEU A 386 15.31 -19.96 2.63
CA LEU A 386 16.39 -19.84 1.64
C LEU A 386 17.64 -20.55 2.13
N ASP A 387 18.11 -21.56 1.38
CA ASP A 387 19.42 -22.15 1.62
C ASP A 387 20.52 -21.19 1.11
N PRO A 388 21.38 -20.67 2.00
CA PRO A 388 22.47 -19.75 1.61
C PRO A 388 23.43 -20.30 0.55
N ASN A 389 23.54 -21.62 0.44
CA ASN A 389 24.41 -22.27 -0.54
C ASN A 389 23.85 -22.26 -1.96
N THR A 390 22.55 -22.01 -2.11
CA THR A 390 21.90 -21.89 -3.43
C THR A 390 22.09 -20.49 -4.06
N VAL A 391 22.50 -19.50 -3.28
CA VAL A 391 22.76 -18.14 -3.77
C VAL A 391 24.20 -18.04 -4.28
N PRO A 392 24.41 -17.78 -5.60
CA PRO A 392 25.75 -17.67 -6.18
C PRO A 392 26.59 -16.59 -5.51
N GLU A 393 27.91 -16.78 -5.49
CA GLU A 393 28.82 -15.75 -4.96
C GLU A 393 28.90 -14.51 -5.86
N GLU A 394 28.76 -14.70 -7.17
CA GLU A 394 28.80 -13.63 -8.18
C GLU A 394 27.39 -13.12 -8.51
N ILE A 395 26.44 -13.24 -7.56
CA ILE A 395 25.08 -12.75 -7.77
C ILE A 395 25.08 -11.23 -7.98
N HIS A 396 24.26 -10.78 -8.93
CA HIS A 396 24.11 -9.37 -9.24
C HIS A 396 22.65 -9.04 -9.53
N PRO A 397 22.20 -7.80 -9.34
CA PRO A 397 20.87 -7.38 -9.73
C PRO A 397 20.78 -7.25 -11.25
N GLU A 398 19.75 -7.81 -11.83
CA GLU A 398 19.40 -7.64 -13.25
C GLU A 398 18.51 -6.40 -13.45
N GLU A 399 17.64 -6.13 -12.46
CA GLU A 399 16.74 -4.99 -12.49
C GLU A 399 16.53 -4.48 -11.06
N ILE A 400 16.57 -3.16 -10.90
CA ILE A 400 16.23 -2.49 -9.63
C ILE A 400 15.14 -1.47 -9.91
N VAL A 401 13.98 -1.65 -9.28
CA VAL A 401 12.81 -0.77 -9.44
C VAL A 401 12.49 -0.14 -8.10
N PRO A 402 12.54 1.19 -7.98
CA PRO A 402 12.07 1.88 -6.77
C PRO A 402 10.59 1.61 -6.53
N LEU A 403 10.22 1.31 -5.29
CA LEU A 403 8.86 1.14 -4.83
C LEU A 403 8.51 2.30 -3.89
N GLY A 404 7.84 3.31 -4.44
CA GLY A 404 7.60 4.54 -3.70
C GLY A 404 8.90 5.13 -3.14
N ASN A 405 8.82 5.71 -1.94
CA ASN A 405 9.99 6.28 -1.25
C ASN A 405 10.54 5.41 -0.10
N TYR A 406 10.05 4.17 0.08
CA TYR A 406 10.38 3.33 1.23
C TYR A 406 11.18 2.07 0.89
N ALA A 407 11.17 1.61 -0.37
CA ALA A 407 11.80 0.34 -0.74
C ALA A 407 12.24 0.30 -2.20
N VAL A 408 12.93 -0.76 -2.56
CA VAL A 408 13.21 -1.16 -3.95
C VAL A 408 12.84 -2.63 -4.15
N SER A 409 12.35 -2.96 -5.33
CA SER A 409 12.28 -4.34 -5.82
C SER A 409 13.55 -4.66 -6.58
N ILE A 410 14.11 -5.83 -6.34
CA ILE A 410 15.33 -6.26 -7.02
C ILE A 410 15.09 -7.62 -7.66
N ALA A 411 15.25 -7.68 -8.97
CA ALA A 411 15.36 -8.93 -9.70
C ALA A 411 16.86 -9.35 -9.74
N TRP A 412 17.14 -10.55 -9.29
CA TRP A 412 18.49 -11.06 -9.15
C TRP A 412 18.84 -12.09 -10.25
N SER A 413 20.11 -12.20 -10.56
CA SER A 413 20.64 -13.14 -11.56
C SER A 413 20.44 -14.63 -11.22
N ASP A 414 19.98 -14.97 -10.00
CA ASP A 414 19.52 -16.32 -9.63
C ASP A 414 18.05 -16.59 -9.97
N GLY A 415 17.38 -15.67 -10.69
CA GLY A 415 15.98 -15.74 -11.07
C GLY A 415 15.01 -15.30 -9.96
N HIS A 416 15.50 -14.82 -8.83
CA HIS A 416 14.67 -14.33 -7.74
C HIS A 416 14.25 -12.87 -7.97
N SER A 417 12.93 -12.64 -8.13
CA SER A 417 12.36 -11.32 -8.45
C SER A 417 11.27 -10.84 -7.47
N SER A 418 10.92 -11.66 -6.47
CA SER A 418 9.87 -11.33 -5.49
C SER A 418 10.38 -10.58 -4.25
N GLY A 419 11.65 -10.20 -4.22
CA GLY A 419 12.28 -9.51 -3.10
C GLY A 419 11.95 -8.02 -3.09
N ILE A 420 11.37 -7.54 -1.99
CA ILE A 420 11.23 -6.11 -1.69
C ILE A 420 12.22 -5.80 -0.57
N TYR A 421 13.04 -4.78 -0.77
CA TYR A 421 14.09 -4.37 0.16
C TYR A 421 13.82 -2.94 0.61
N SER A 422 13.40 -2.77 1.87
CA SER A 422 13.21 -1.42 2.43
C SER A 422 14.55 -0.69 2.54
N TRP A 423 14.52 0.63 2.45
CA TRP A 423 15.72 1.45 2.62
C TRP A 423 16.39 1.21 3.97
N GLU A 424 15.59 0.97 5.01
CA GLU A 424 16.10 0.63 6.34
C GLU A 424 16.80 -0.72 6.37
N LEU A 425 16.24 -1.75 5.69
CA LEU A 425 16.89 -3.05 5.56
C LEU A 425 18.25 -2.92 4.86
N ILE A 426 18.30 -2.16 3.76
CA ILE A 426 19.55 -1.94 3.02
C ILE A 426 20.58 -1.24 3.90
N ARG A 427 20.19 -0.20 4.64
CA ARG A 427 21.08 0.52 5.57
C ARG A 427 21.61 -0.40 6.66
N ARG A 428 20.74 -1.17 7.29
CA ARG A 428 21.11 -2.15 8.33
C ARG A 428 22.11 -3.20 7.82
N VAL A 429 21.87 -3.80 6.66
CA VAL A 429 22.77 -4.81 6.07
C VAL A 429 24.12 -4.19 5.70
N ALA A 430 24.13 -2.93 5.26
CA ALA A 430 25.37 -2.21 4.98
C ALA A 430 26.17 -1.95 6.26
N ASP A 431 25.52 -1.54 7.35
CA ASP A 431 26.16 -1.27 8.66
C ASP A 431 26.72 -2.56 9.28
N GLU A 432 25.97 -3.67 9.22
CA GLU A 432 26.43 -5.00 9.66
C GLU A 432 27.65 -5.47 8.88
N SER A 433 27.67 -5.23 7.57
CA SER A 433 28.80 -5.58 6.69
C SER A 433 30.05 -4.74 6.99
N SER A 434 29.87 -3.47 7.35
CA SER A 434 30.94 -2.54 7.70
C SER A 434 31.55 -2.87 9.07
N SER A 435 30.74 -3.28 10.03
CA SER A 435 31.19 -3.69 11.38
C SER A 435 31.96 -5.01 11.38
N ALA A 436 31.59 -5.93 10.48
CA ALA A 436 32.33 -7.21 10.33
C ALA A 436 33.75 -7.04 9.75
N GLN A 437 33.99 -5.97 8.98
CA GLN A 437 35.33 -5.65 8.46
C GLN A 437 36.26 -4.95 9.47
N CYS A 438 35.68 -4.33 10.52
CA CYS A 438 36.48 -3.66 11.57
C CYS A 438 36.97 -4.60 12.69
N GLY A 439 36.58 -5.88 12.67
CA GLY A 439 36.90 -6.89 13.68
C GLY A 439 38.26 -7.54 13.62
N CYS A 440 39.26 -7.01 12.88
CA CYS A 440 40.64 -7.49 12.85
C CYS A 440 41.57 -6.56 13.62
N GLY A 441 41.81 -6.87 14.88
CA GLY A 441 43.05 -6.60 15.55
C GLY A 441 43.24 -5.26 16.25
N CYS A 442 42.73 -5.13 17.48
CA CYS A 442 43.44 -4.41 18.54
C CYS A 442 43.25 -5.15 19.87
N VAL A 443 44.02 -6.18 20.09
CA VAL A 443 44.37 -6.61 21.45
C VAL A 443 45.43 -5.62 21.93
N SER A 444 45.00 -4.57 22.64
CA SER A 444 45.91 -3.79 23.47
C SER A 444 46.25 -4.62 24.71
N LYS A 445 47.49 -5.08 24.79
CA LYS A 445 48.15 -5.42 26.05
C LYS A 445 48.28 -4.14 26.87
N GLU A 446 47.69 -4.13 28.03
CA GLU A 446 48.30 -3.80 29.31
C GLU A 446 47.38 -4.17 30.45
#